data_0a5db124510c6fc563e35ce207a0a5a8
#
_entry.id   0a5db124510c6fc563e35ce207a0a5a8
#
_cell.length_a   1.000
_cell.length_b   1.000
_cell.length_c   1.000
_cell.angle_alpha   90.00
_cell.angle_beta   90.00
_cell.angle_gamma   90.00
#
_symmetry.space_group_name_H-M   'P 1'
#
loop_
_entity.id
_entity.type
_entity.pdbx_description
1 polymer ?
#
loop_
_entity_poly.entity_id
_entity_poly.type
_entity_poly.pdbx_seq_one_letter_code
_entity_poly.pdbx_strand_id
1 'polypeptide(L)'
;DVRDGLKPVHRRILFAMHDLKNYYNRPYKKSARVVGDVIGKYHPHGDSAVYDAMVRMAQDFSMRYMLVEGQGNFGSIDGDPPAAMRYTEVRMSKITDQLLADIEKDTVNFSPNYDGSEEIPDVLPTRVPTLLVNGSSGIAVGMATNIPPHNLTEVINGSLALLENPKTSIDQLTQS
;
A
#
# COMPACT_ATOMS: atom_id res chain seq x y z
N ASP A 1 -6.48 -2.55 7.16
CA ASP A 1 -7.70 -1.79 7.45
C ASP A 1 -8.62 -1.80 6.23
N VAL A 2 -9.92 -1.90 6.44
CA VAL A 2 -10.91 -1.94 5.34
C VAL A 2 -11.00 -0.62 4.57
N ARG A 3 -10.64 0.49 5.20
CA ARG A 3 -10.73 1.84 4.63
C ARG A 3 -9.67 2.09 3.56
N ASP A 4 -8.44 1.63 3.77
CA ASP A 4 -7.32 1.83 2.85
C ASP A 4 -6.73 0.53 2.27
N GLY A 5 -7.18 -0.62 2.73
CA GLY A 5 -6.73 -1.93 2.25
C GLY A 5 -5.30 -2.28 2.62
N LEU A 6 -4.68 -1.57 3.56
CA LEU A 6 -3.28 -1.71 3.90
C LEU A 6 -3.07 -2.36 5.27
N LYS A 7 -2.02 -3.15 5.38
CA LYS A 7 -1.45 -3.56 6.66
C LYS A 7 -0.57 -2.43 7.22
N PRO A 8 -0.34 -2.38 8.53
CA PRO A 8 0.46 -1.30 9.14
C PRO A 8 1.83 -1.08 8.49
N VAL A 9 2.56 -2.15 8.17
CA VAL A 9 3.88 -2.04 7.54
C VAL A 9 3.81 -1.35 6.17
N HIS A 10 2.83 -1.68 5.33
CA HIS A 10 2.66 -1.06 4.02
C HIS A 10 2.33 0.41 4.14
N ARG A 11 1.41 0.76 5.05
CA ARG A 11 1.03 2.17 5.29
C ARG A 11 2.22 2.99 5.76
N ARG A 12 3.04 2.46 6.66
CA ARG A 12 4.24 3.12 7.17
C ARG A 12 5.32 3.29 6.11
N ILE A 13 5.48 2.32 5.22
CA ILE A 13 6.40 2.44 4.07
C ILE A 13 5.94 3.57 3.14
N LEU A 14 4.68 3.61 2.75
CA LEU A 14 4.16 4.64 1.86
C LEU A 14 4.21 6.02 2.51
N PHE A 15 3.95 6.12 3.79
CA PHE A 15 4.06 7.37 4.53
C PHE A 15 5.51 7.86 4.62
N ALA A 16 6.46 6.98 4.87
CA ALA A 16 7.89 7.33 4.85
C ALA A 16 8.34 7.80 3.46
N MET A 17 7.86 7.16 2.39
CA MET A 17 8.14 7.61 1.01
C MET A 17 7.52 8.99 0.74
N HIS A 18 6.36 9.28 1.29
CA HIS A 18 5.75 10.62 1.23
C HIS A 18 6.62 11.67 1.95
N ASP A 19 7.09 11.39 3.16
CA ASP A 19 8.01 12.26 3.89
C ASP A 19 9.30 12.55 3.13
N LEU A 20 9.83 11.54 2.47
CA LEU A 20 11.03 11.64 1.63
C LEU A 20 10.76 12.29 0.28
N LYS A 21 9.51 12.63 -0.03
CA LYS A 21 9.07 13.14 -1.34
C LYS A 21 9.49 12.22 -2.49
N ASN A 22 9.42 10.91 -2.23
CA ASN A 22 9.82 9.86 -3.16
C ASN A 22 8.65 9.49 -4.11
N TYR A 23 8.16 10.48 -4.85
CA TYR A 23 7.01 10.38 -5.72
C TYR A 23 7.35 9.78 -7.10
N TYR A 24 6.32 9.34 -7.83
CA TYR A 24 6.45 8.73 -9.16
C TYR A 24 7.16 9.62 -10.19
N ASN A 25 7.06 10.95 -10.04
CA ASN A 25 7.67 11.95 -10.93
C ASN A 25 9.00 12.50 -10.38
N ARG A 26 9.61 11.84 -9.42
CA ARG A 26 10.90 12.20 -8.82
C ARG A 26 11.92 11.10 -9.08
N PRO A 27 13.21 11.39 -8.92
CA PRO A 27 14.24 10.36 -9.01
C PRO A 27 14.02 9.21 -8.03
N TYR A 28 14.43 8.01 -8.43
CA TYR A 28 14.45 6.86 -7.53
C TYR A 28 15.35 7.12 -6.32
N LYS A 29 15.02 6.51 -5.20
CA LYS A 29 15.86 6.47 -4.00
C LYS A 29 16.29 5.05 -3.70
N LYS A 30 17.44 4.88 -3.06
CA LYS A 30 17.88 3.57 -2.59
C LYS A 30 16.83 2.94 -1.67
N SER A 31 16.52 1.67 -1.90
CA SER A 31 15.61 0.93 -1.03
C SER A 31 16.07 0.95 0.43
N ALA A 32 17.37 0.82 0.66
CA ALA A 32 17.95 0.89 2.00
C ALA A 32 17.66 2.22 2.71
N ARG A 33 17.58 3.35 1.99
CA ARG A 33 17.23 4.65 2.57
C ARG A 33 15.78 4.65 3.07
N VAL A 34 14.86 4.17 2.27
CA VAL A 34 13.45 4.10 2.66
C VAL A 34 13.25 3.16 3.83
N VAL A 35 13.84 1.97 3.77
CA VAL A 35 13.79 0.99 4.87
C VAL A 35 14.35 1.58 6.16
N GLY A 36 15.48 2.27 6.10
CA GLY A 36 16.09 2.94 7.25
C GLY A 36 15.17 3.97 7.90
N ASP A 37 14.52 4.81 7.11
CA ASP A 37 13.57 5.81 7.62
C ASP A 37 12.34 5.14 8.26
N VAL A 38 11.81 4.08 7.66
CA VAL A 38 10.67 3.33 8.21
C VAL A 38 11.00 2.75 9.57
N ILE A 39 12.14 2.07 9.69
CA ILE A 39 12.57 1.44 10.96
C ILE A 39 12.85 2.50 12.02
N GLY A 40 13.57 3.55 11.64
CA GLY A 40 13.97 4.60 12.58
C GLY A 40 12.80 5.40 13.13
N LYS A 41 11.78 5.66 12.32
CA LYS A 41 10.67 6.56 12.69
C LYS A 41 9.38 5.83 13.04
N TYR A 42 9.00 4.78 12.31
CA TYR A 42 7.62 4.30 12.30
C TYR A 42 7.45 2.83 12.66
N HIS A 43 8.44 1.97 12.42
CA HIS A 43 8.25 0.52 12.51
C HIS A 43 9.51 -0.14 13.07
N PRO A 44 9.69 -0.20 14.42
CA PRO A 44 10.92 -0.70 15.05
C PRO A 44 10.99 -2.22 15.04
N HIS A 45 10.96 -2.82 13.84
CA HIS A 45 11.08 -4.26 13.60
C HIS A 45 12.27 -4.53 12.67
N GLY A 46 12.51 -5.80 12.33
CA GLY A 46 13.62 -6.17 11.46
C GLY A 46 13.54 -5.54 10.06
N ASP A 47 14.68 -5.12 9.53
CA ASP A 47 14.79 -4.48 8.22
C ASP A 47 14.37 -5.41 7.07
N SER A 48 14.65 -6.71 7.18
CA SER A 48 14.26 -7.70 6.18
C SER A 48 12.73 -7.75 5.98
N ALA A 49 11.95 -7.72 7.05
CA ALA A 49 10.49 -7.75 6.97
C ALA A 49 9.93 -6.50 6.29
N VAL A 50 10.51 -5.34 6.57
CA VAL A 50 10.14 -4.06 5.93
C VAL A 50 10.50 -4.08 4.45
N TYR A 51 11.70 -4.52 4.11
CA TYR A 51 12.13 -4.62 2.73
C TYR A 51 11.27 -5.61 1.93
N ASP A 52 10.98 -6.79 2.47
CA ASP A 52 10.13 -7.78 1.84
C ASP A 52 8.72 -7.24 1.56
N ALA A 53 8.16 -6.49 2.49
CA ALA A 53 6.87 -5.83 2.29
C ALA A 53 6.92 -4.78 1.17
N MET A 54 7.98 -3.98 1.13
CA MET A 54 8.20 -2.99 0.07
C MET A 54 8.39 -3.64 -1.30
N VAL A 55 9.16 -4.71 -1.37
CA VAL A 55 9.37 -5.48 -2.60
C VAL A 55 8.06 -6.00 -3.16
N ARG A 56 7.18 -6.57 -2.33
CA ARG A 56 5.86 -7.05 -2.79
C ARG A 56 5.03 -5.96 -3.42
N MET A 57 5.08 -4.74 -2.91
CA MET A 57 4.35 -3.61 -3.50
C MET A 57 4.89 -3.19 -4.87
N ALA A 58 6.09 -3.63 -5.24
CA ALA A 58 6.74 -3.36 -6.52
C ALA A 58 6.72 -4.57 -7.48
N GLN A 59 6.10 -5.68 -7.10
CA GLN A 59 6.02 -6.90 -7.92
C GLN A 59 4.66 -6.99 -8.61
N ASP A 60 4.66 -7.09 -9.94
CA ASP A 60 3.45 -7.21 -10.76
C ASP A 60 2.73 -8.56 -10.58
N PHE A 61 3.45 -9.59 -10.15
CA PHE A 61 2.89 -10.90 -9.81
C PHE A 61 2.37 -10.98 -8.36
N SER A 62 2.66 -9.99 -7.51
CA SER A 62 2.20 -9.93 -6.11
C SER A 62 1.02 -8.99 -5.92
N MET A 63 0.94 -7.92 -6.71
CA MET A 63 -0.13 -6.93 -6.65
C MET A 63 -0.70 -6.67 -8.03
N ARG A 64 -2.02 -6.59 -8.11
CA ARG A 64 -2.69 -6.21 -9.35
C ARG A 64 -2.39 -4.78 -9.74
N TYR A 65 -2.39 -3.86 -8.79
CA TYR A 65 -2.01 -2.47 -8.96
C TYR A 65 -0.83 -2.16 -8.03
N MET A 66 0.37 -2.14 -8.58
CA MET A 66 1.58 -1.90 -7.79
C MET A 66 1.55 -0.51 -7.17
N LEU A 67 1.91 -0.42 -5.90
CA LEU A 67 1.96 0.83 -5.16
C LEU A 67 3.36 1.44 -5.14
N VAL A 68 4.37 0.67 -5.49
CA VAL A 68 5.78 1.06 -5.59
C VAL A 68 6.31 0.70 -6.96
N GLU A 69 7.09 1.59 -7.54
CA GLU A 69 7.91 1.32 -8.72
C GLU A 69 9.33 0.97 -8.27
N GLY A 70 9.86 -0.14 -8.78
CA GLY A 70 11.20 -0.59 -8.49
C GLY A 70 12.13 -0.49 -9.68
N GLN A 71 13.41 -0.20 -9.41
CA GLN A 71 14.49 -0.27 -10.38
C GLN A 71 15.56 -1.24 -9.86
N GLY A 72 15.87 -2.25 -10.66
CA GLY A 72 16.76 -3.34 -10.30
C GLY A 72 16.06 -4.70 -10.29
N ASN A 73 16.66 -5.67 -9.60
CA ASN A 73 16.10 -7.02 -9.48
C ASN A 73 15.15 -7.12 -8.27
N PHE A 74 13.86 -7.22 -8.53
CA PHE A 74 12.81 -7.40 -7.53
C PHE A 74 12.28 -8.83 -7.44
N GLY A 75 13.04 -9.81 -7.94
CA GLY A 75 12.65 -11.21 -7.93
C GLY A 75 11.80 -11.60 -9.13
N SER A 76 11.34 -12.84 -9.13
CA SER A 76 10.47 -13.39 -10.18
C SER A 76 9.37 -14.25 -9.60
N ILE A 77 8.35 -14.52 -10.42
CA ILE A 77 7.26 -15.45 -10.07
C ILE A 77 7.77 -16.87 -9.86
N ASP A 78 8.91 -17.24 -10.48
CA ASP A 78 9.53 -18.55 -10.35
C ASP A 78 10.30 -18.74 -9.03
N GLY A 79 10.27 -17.73 -8.15
CA GLY A 79 10.85 -17.80 -6.82
C GLY A 79 12.26 -17.24 -6.69
N ASP A 80 12.79 -16.58 -7.72
CA ASP A 80 14.07 -15.88 -7.58
C ASP A 80 13.93 -14.76 -6.53
N PRO A 81 14.88 -14.67 -5.60
CA PRO A 81 14.82 -13.61 -4.59
C PRO A 81 15.19 -12.25 -5.18
N PRO A 82 14.71 -11.15 -4.59
CA PRO A 82 15.16 -9.82 -4.97
C PRO A 82 16.63 -9.62 -4.61
N ALA A 83 17.30 -8.69 -5.28
CA ALA A 83 18.61 -8.22 -4.86
C ALA A 83 18.51 -7.53 -3.48
N ALA A 84 19.64 -7.46 -2.76
CA ALA A 84 19.69 -6.78 -1.47
C ALA A 84 19.29 -5.31 -1.60
N MET A 85 18.73 -4.74 -0.52
CA MET A 85 18.18 -3.38 -0.51
C MET A 85 19.19 -2.28 -0.85
N ARG A 86 20.48 -2.55 -0.71
CA ARG A 86 21.54 -1.60 -1.10
C ARG A 86 21.71 -1.48 -2.61
N TYR A 87 21.20 -2.44 -3.40
CA TYR A 87 21.33 -2.44 -4.86
C TYR A 87 20.07 -1.98 -5.58
N THR A 88 18.91 -2.12 -4.96
CA THR A 88 17.64 -1.74 -5.58
C THR A 88 17.25 -0.30 -5.25
N GLU A 89 16.42 0.27 -6.11
CA GLU A 89 15.90 1.62 -5.96
C GLU A 89 14.38 1.61 -6.10
N VAL A 90 13.74 2.55 -5.42
CA VAL A 90 12.27 2.64 -5.37
C VAL A 90 11.78 4.07 -5.49
N ARG A 91 10.53 4.20 -5.89
CA ARG A 91 9.68 5.38 -5.74
C ARG A 91 8.22 4.95 -5.72
N MET A 92 7.34 5.81 -5.26
CA MET A 92 5.92 5.53 -5.33
C MET A 92 5.45 5.42 -6.77
N SER A 93 4.49 4.53 -7.03
CA SER A 93 3.79 4.49 -8.31
C SER A 93 2.80 5.65 -8.41
N LYS A 94 2.34 5.96 -9.63
CA LYS A 94 1.42 7.06 -9.87
C LYS A 94 0.09 6.90 -9.10
N ILE A 95 -0.44 5.69 -9.02
CA ILE A 95 -1.70 5.42 -8.31
C ILE A 95 -1.60 5.75 -6.81
N THR A 96 -0.41 5.64 -6.22
CA THR A 96 -0.18 5.89 -4.80
C THR A 96 -0.41 7.35 -4.41
N ASP A 97 -0.27 8.29 -5.35
CA ASP A 97 -0.67 9.68 -5.12
C ASP A 97 -2.14 9.81 -4.73
N GLN A 98 -3.01 8.93 -5.25
CA GLN A 98 -4.42 8.90 -4.91
C GLN A 98 -4.70 8.31 -3.51
N LEU A 99 -3.79 7.50 -2.99
CA LEU A 99 -3.88 6.98 -1.62
C LEU A 99 -3.49 8.04 -0.59
N LEU A 100 -2.57 8.93 -0.94
CA LEU A 100 -2.02 9.97 -0.07
C LEU A 100 -2.65 11.34 -0.31
N ALA A 101 -3.54 11.48 -1.28
CA ALA A 101 -4.17 12.74 -1.61
C ALA A 101 -4.86 13.35 -0.39
N ASP A 102 -4.59 14.63 -0.13
CA ASP A 102 -5.16 15.39 0.98
C ASP A 102 -4.76 14.91 2.40
N ILE A 103 -3.70 14.11 2.53
CA ILE A 103 -3.24 13.63 3.85
C ILE A 103 -2.84 14.78 4.80
N GLU A 104 -2.41 15.90 4.25
CA GLU A 104 -2.01 17.10 5.02
C GLU A 104 -3.17 18.05 5.36
N LYS A 105 -4.41 17.67 4.99
CA LYS A 105 -5.61 18.51 5.16
C LYS A 105 -6.53 18.03 6.29
N ASP A 106 -5.98 17.40 7.30
CA ASP A 106 -6.74 16.88 8.45
C ASP A 106 -7.88 15.93 8.05
N THR A 107 -7.61 15.08 7.06
CA THR A 107 -8.58 14.12 6.52
C THR A 107 -8.60 12.79 7.26
N VAL A 108 -7.54 12.45 7.97
CA VAL A 108 -7.38 11.22 8.75
C VAL A 108 -6.73 11.53 10.10
N ASN A 109 -6.96 10.64 11.06
CA ASN A 109 -6.34 10.74 12.36
C ASN A 109 -4.88 10.26 12.32
N PHE A 110 -4.06 10.85 13.18
CA PHE A 110 -2.69 10.48 13.42
C PHE A 110 -2.52 10.01 14.85
N SER A 111 -1.65 9.05 15.06
CA SER A 111 -1.27 8.55 16.39
C SER A 111 0.23 8.61 16.58
N PRO A 112 0.73 8.80 17.82
CA PRO A 112 2.16 8.77 18.07
C PRO A 112 2.80 7.45 17.64
N ASN A 113 4.05 7.53 17.20
CA ASN A 113 4.86 6.35 16.97
C ASN A 113 5.32 5.71 18.30
N TYR A 114 6.18 4.69 18.23
CA TYR A 114 6.62 3.88 19.38
C TYR A 114 7.31 4.68 20.51
N ASP A 115 7.96 5.81 20.22
CA ASP A 115 8.65 6.65 21.20
C ASP A 115 8.06 8.05 21.35
N GLY A 116 6.97 8.34 20.66
CA GLY A 116 6.28 9.63 20.70
C GLY A 116 6.98 10.76 19.94
N SER A 117 8.06 10.50 19.22
CA SER A 117 8.82 11.51 18.48
C SER A 117 8.19 11.88 17.12
N GLU A 118 7.38 11.01 16.57
CA GLU A 118 6.74 11.16 15.26
C GLU A 118 5.26 10.77 15.33
N GLU A 119 4.48 11.25 14.37
CA GLU A 119 3.09 10.87 14.23
C GLU A 119 2.89 10.03 12.95
N ILE A 120 2.04 9.02 13.02
CA ILE A 120 1.75 8.09 11.94
C ILE A 120 0.26 8.18 11.62
N PRO A 121 -0.15 8.25 10.34
CA PRO A 121 -1.56 8.19 10.00
C PRO A 121 -2.15 6.82 10.38
N ASP A 122 -3.29 6.82 11.03
CA ASP A 122 -4.00 5.58 11.39
C ASP A 122 -4.52 4.85 10.15
N VAL A 123 -4.81 5.61 9.11
CA VAL A 123 -5.28 5.14 7.81
C VAL A 123 -4.88 6.18 6.75
N LEU A 124 -4.68 5.76 5.50
CA LEU A 124 -4.50 6.71 4.40
C LEU A 124 -5.87 7.22 3.90
N PRO A 125 -5.94 8.49 3.45
CA PRO A 125 -7.22 9.07 3.01
C PRO A 125 -7.82 8.44 1.77
N THR A 126 -7.12 7.68 1.06
CA THR A 126 -7.28 7.05 -0.25
C THR A 126 -8.54 7.42 -1.04
N ARG A 127 -8.35 7.76 -2.31
CA ARG A 127 -9.42 7.95 -3.30
C ARG A 127 -9.67 6.70 -4.15
N VAL A 128 -8.93 5.62 -3.89
CA VAL A 128 -8.99 4.34 -4.62
C VAL A 128 -9.48 3.26 -3.67
N PRO A 129 -10.42 2.41 -4.09
CA PRO A 129 -10.91 1.30 -3.27
C PRO A 129 -9.88 0.16 -3.18
N THR A 130 -8.75 0.42 -2.53
CA THR A 130 -7.54 -0.40 -2.52
C THR A 130 -7.79 -1.81 -1.98
N LEU A 131 -8.67 -1.96 -0.98
CA LEU A 131 -9.01 -3.27 -0.44
C LEU A 131 -9.54 -4.22 -1.52
N LEU A 132 -10.39 -3.71 -2.41
CA LEU A 132 -10.99 -4.52 -3.46
C LEU A 132 -10.08 -4.67 -4.68
N VAL A 133 -9.39 -3.62 -5.09
CA VAL A 133 -8.58 -3.69 -6.32
C VAL A 133 -7.28 -4.48 -6.16
N ASN A 134 -6.67 -4.46 -4.98
CA ASN A 134 -5.48 -5.26 -4.67
C ASN A 134 -5.79 -6.51 -3.84
N GLY A 135 -7.00 -6.60 -3.31
CA GLY A 135 -7.37 -7.68 -2.40
C GLY A 135 -6.63 -7.60 -1.06
N SER A 136 -6.80 -8.61 -0.26
CA SER A 136 -6.09 -8.78 1.01
C SER A 136 -6.08 -10.24 1.41
N SER A 137 -5.00 -10.71 2.00
CA SER A 137 -4.93 -12.02 2.62
C SER A 137 -4.21 -11.91 3.97
N GLY A 138 -4.65 -12.71 4.92
CA GLY A 138 -4.01 -12.74 6.23
C GLY A 138 -4.54 -13.88 7.08
N ILE A 139 -3.69 -14.37 7.97
CA ILE A 139 -3.99 -15.43 8.91
C ILE A 139 -3.75 -14.89 10.32
N ALA A 140 -4.74 -15.02 11.16
CA ALA A 140 -4.66 -14.69 12.58
C ALA A 140 -5.12 -15.89 13.41
N VAL A 141 -4.94 -15.81 14.73
CA VAL A 141 -5.43 -16.86 15.61
C VAL A 141 -6.96 -16.89 15.57
N GLY A 142 -7.51 -18.03 15.16
CA GLY A 142 -8.96 -18.25 15.12
C GLY A 142 -9.69 -17.69 13.92
N MET A 143 -9.02 -16.93 13.02
CA MET A 143 -9.64 -16.42 11.79
C MET A 143 -8.64 -16.16 10.70
N ALA A 144 -9.12 -16.15 9.45
CA ALA A 144 -8.34 -15.78 8.28
C ALA A 144 -9.20 -14.90 7.35
N THR A 145 -8.54 -14.09 6.53
CA THR A 145 -9.19 -13.32 5.48
C THR A 145 -8.53 -13.59 4.14
N ASN A 146 -9.34 -13.61 3.09
CA ASN A 146 -8.85 -13.70 1.72
C ASN A 146 -9.83 -12.98 0.79
N ILE A 147 -9.42 -11.82 0.30
CA ILE A 147 -10.17 -11.02 -0.65
C ILE A 147 -9.37 -11.01 -1.95
N PRO A 148 -9.91 -11.55 -3.06
CA PRO A 148 -9.23 -11.53 -4.34
C PRO A 148 -9.14 -10.10 -4.90
N PRO A 149 -8.14 -9.80 -5.74
CA PRO A 149 -8.06 -8.51 -6.42
C PRO A 149 -9.16 -8.38 -7.48
N HIS A 150 -9.64 -7.14 -7.68
CA HIS A 150 -10.70 -6.80 -8.62
C HIS A 150 -10.24 -5.75 -9.62
N ASN A 151 -10.91 -5.65 -10.76
CA ASN A 151 -10.67 -4.61 -11.75
C ASN A 151 -11.13 -3.24 -11.22
N LEU A 152 -10.29 -2.21 -11.36
CA LEU A 152 -10.56 -0.87 -10.83
C LEU A 152 -11.83 -0.26 -11.45
N THR A 153 -12.01 -0.37 -12.76
CA THR A 153 -13.18 0.18 -13.46
C THR A 153 -14.46 -0.50 -12.98
N GLU A 154 -14.46 -1.82 -12.86
CA GLU A 154 -15.61 -2.59 -12.36
C GLU A 154 -15.97 -2.22 -10.92
N VAL A 155 -14.97 -2.07 -10.04
CA VAL A 155 -15.21 -1.65 -8.65
C VAL A 155 -15.78 -0.24 -8.58
N ILE A 156 -15.29 0.69 -9.41
CA ILE A 156 -15.83 2.05 -9.47
C ILE A 156 -17.27 2.05 -9.98
N ASN A 157 -17.56 1.30 -11.04
CA ASN A 157 -18.92 1.17 -11.57
C ASN A 157 -19.88 0.60 -10.53
N GLY A 158 -19.48 -0.46 -9.83
CA GLY A 158 -20.27 -1.03 -8.72
C GLY A 158 -20.47 -0.03 -7.58
N SER A 159 -19.47 0.76 -7.24
CA SER A 159 -19.56 1.81 -6.23
C SER A 159 -20.53 2.91 -6.62
N LEU A 160 -20.49 3.36 -7.88
CA LEU A 160 -21.45 4.33 -8.41
C LEU A 160 -22.87 3.80 -8.38
N ALA A 161 -23.10 2.56 -8.82
CA ALA A 161 -24.41 1.91 -8.78
C ALA A 161 -24.97 1.84 -7.33
N LEU A 162 -24.12 1.53 -6.37
CA LEU A 162 -24.50 1.47 -4.96
C LEU A 162 -24.80 2.86 -4.37
N LEU A 163 -24.09 3.90 -4.78
CA LEU A 163 -24.35 5.28 -4.39
C LEU A 163 -25.70 5.79 -4.95
N GLU A 164 -26.01 5.44 -6.19
CA GLU A 164 -27.29 5.79 -6.83
C GLU A 164 -28.46 5.04 -6.19
N ASN A 165 -28.26 3.77 -5.84
CA ASN A 165 -29.27 2.93 -5.18
C ASN A 165 -28.64 2.09 -4.09
N PRO A 166 -28.66 2.54 -2.80
CA PRO A 166 -28.11 1.80 -1.67
C PRO A 166 -28.73 0.42 -1.42
N LYS A 167 -29.86 0.10 -2.06
CA LYS A 167 -30.53 -1.19 -1.97
C LYS A 167 -30.13 -2.16 -3.07
N THR A 168 -29.16 -1.82 -3.90
CA THR A 168 -28.65 -2.70 -4.96
C THR A 168 -28.15 -4.01 -4.36
N SER A 169 -28.62 -5.13 -4.90
CA SER A 169 -28.22 -6.46 -4.43
C SER A 169 -26.82 -6.83 -4.93
N ILE A 170 -26.21 -7.83 -4.27
CA ILE A 170 -24.91 -8.37 -4.69
C ILE A 170 -24.98 -8.90 -6.12
N ASP A 171 -26.06 -9.60 -6.49
CA ASP A 171 -26.23 -10.14 -7.84
C ASP A 171 -26.30 -9.02 -8.90
N GLN A 172 -26.88 -7.89 -8.58
CA GLN A 172 -26.88 -6.71 -9.46
C GLN A 172 -25.51 -6.07 -9.57
N LEU A 173 -24.74 -6.00 -8.47
CA LEU A 173 -23.38 -5.46 -8.48
C LEU A 173 -22.41 -6.33 -9.28
N THR A 174 -22.62 -7.65 -9.32
CA THR A 174 -21.76 -8.56 -10.11
C THR A 174 -21.97 -8.43 -11.63
N GLN A 175 -23.02 -7.74 -12.07
CA GLN A 175 -23.33 -7.50 -13.48
C GLN A 175 -22.87 -6.11 -13.97
N SER A 176 -22.36 -5.28 -13.10
CA SER A 176 -21.86 -3.94 -13.41
C SER A 176 -20.34 -3.92 -13.56
#